data_a00c801419edb7e57c06924080addf2e
#
_entry.id   a00c801419edb7e57c06924080addf2e
#
_cell.length_a   1.000
_cell.length_b   1.000
_cell.length_c   1.000
_cell.angle_alpha   90.00
_cell.angle_beta   90.00
_cell.angle_gamma   90.00
#
_symmetry.space_group_name_H-M   'P 1'
#
loop_
_entity.id
_entity.type
_entity.pdbx_description
1 polymer ?
#
loop_
_entity_poly.entity_id
_entity_poly.type
_entity_poly.pdbx_seq_one_letter_code
_entity_poly.pdbx_strand_id
1 'polypeptide(L)'
;MLEQAFQDVYTKFKLHFYQNVFQRFATREATLTTVESFCMEGNMAMGEPTIAEFSRMMQISTPNAAYKIGSLVKKGYVEKIQSTTDRREYNLRPTQKYIDYYNISYSYLHTVVERARERFSPEDCAKLEEMLTIVSEELMPELDLPKKNAE
;
A
#
# COMPACT_ATOMS: atom_id res chain seq x y z
N MET A 1 19.18 16.69 -12.46
CA MET A 1 18.47 17.61 -11.57
C MET A 1 17.62 16.80 -10.61
N LEU A 2 17.41 17.28 -9.41
CA LEU A 2 16.75 16.53 -8.33
C LEU A 2 15.32 16.09 -8.71
N GLU A 3 14.53 17.00 -9.28
CA GLU A 3 13.16 16.70 -9.70
C GLU A 3 13.09 15.54 -10.69
N GLN A 4 13.94 15.54 -11.70
CA GLN A 4 14.00 14.47 -12.69
C GLN A 4 14.40 13.13 -12.07
N ALA A 5 15.39 13.12 -11.18
CA ALA A 5 15.82 11.91 -10.50
C ALA A 5 14.69 11.32 -9.63
N PHE A 6 13.98 12.18 -8.90
CA PHE A 6 12.85 11.80 -8.09
C PHE A 6 11.70 11.23 -8.95
N GLN A 7 11.38 11.92 -10.04
CA GLN A 7 10.35 11.50 -10.99
C GLN A 7 10.68 10.14 -11.62
N ASP A 8 11.93 9.91 -12.00
CA ASP A 8 12.37 8.64 -12.59
C ASP A 8 12.20 7.47 -11.62
N VAL A 9 12.61 7.63 -10.37
CA VAL A 9 12.43 6.61 -9.33
C VAL A 9 10.95 6.31 -9.11
N TYR A 10 10.13 7.35 -8.86
CA TYR A 10 8.69 7.23 -8.68
C TYR A 10 8.02 6.54 -9.87
N THR A 11 8.35 6.97 -11.09
CA THR A 11 7.78 6.40 -12.31
C THR A 11 8.13 4.93 -12.48
N LYS A 12 9.37 4.53 -12.19
CA LYS A 12 9.79 3.12 -12.28
C LYS A 12 9.05 2.24 -11.29
N PHE A 13 8.88 2.67 -10.04
CA PHE A 13 8.06 1.93 -9.07
C PHE A 13 6.60 1.82 -9.51
N LYS A 14 6.03 2.92 -9.99
CA LYS A 14 4.64 2.96 -10.47
C LYS A 14 4.43 2.02 -11.68
N LEU A 15 5.29 2.08 -12.67
CA LEU A 15 5.20 1.22 -13.86
C LEU A 15 5.42 -0.25 -13.52
N HIS A 16 6.33 -0.57 -12.62
CA HIS A 16 6.52 -1.94 -12.15
C HIS A 16 5.27 -2.48 -11.46
N PHE A 17 4.61 -1.66 -10.64
CA PHE A 17 3.32 -2.00 -10.04
C PHE A 17 2.25 -2.26 -11.12
N TYR A 18 2.13 -1.39 -12.12
CA TYR A 18 1.17 -1.58 -13.22
C TYR A 18 1.45 -2.86 -14.01
N GLN A 19 2.71 -3.16 -14.32
CA GLN A 19 3.09 -4.41 -14.99
C GLN A 19 2.63 -5.63 -14.19
N ASN A 20 2.83 -5.63 -12.88
CA ASN A 20 2.38 -6.71 -12.01
C ASN A 20 0.86 -6.87 -12.02
N VAL A 21 0.12 -5.77 -11.98
CA VAL A 21 -1.36 -5.79 -12.08
C VAL A 21 -1.80 -6.40 -13.41
N PHE A 22 -1.24 -5.95 -14.53
CA PHE A 22 -1.59 -6.48 -15.86
C PHE A 22 -1.22 -7.94 -16.04
N GLN A 23 -0.06 -8.37 -15.57
CA GLN A 23 0.37 -9.77 -15.64
C GLN A 23 -0.61 -10.70 -14.90
N ARG A 24 -1.19 -10.22 -13.80
CA ARG A 24 -2.17 -10.99 -13.03
C ARG A 24 -3.53 -11.09 -13.68
N PHE A 25 -3.95 -10.06 -14.44
CA PHE A 25 -5.15 -10.14 -15.25
C PHE A 25 -5.02 -11.14 -16.41
N ALA A 26 -3.80 -11.42 -16.87
CA ALA A 26 -3.54 -12.43 -17.90
C ALA A 26 -3.65 -13.86 -17.36
N THR A 27 -3.56 -14.06 -16.03
CA THR A 27 -3.77 -15.36 -15.39
C THR A 27 -5.21 -15.46 -14.89
N ARG A 28 -5.86 -16.63 -15.07
CA ARG A 28 -7.24 -16.87 -14.61
C ARG A 28 -7.42 -16.82 -13.09
N GLU A 29 -6.32 -16.71 -12.35
CA GLU A 29 -6.30 -16.61 -10.88
C GLU A 29 -6.55 -15.18 -10.38
N ALA A 30 -6.42 -14.16 -11.22
CA ALA A 30 -6.63 -12.78 -10.82
C ALA A 30 -8.13 -12.45 -10.81
N THR A 31 -8.69 -12.36 -9.62
CA THR A 31 -10.10 -11.99 -9.40
C THR A 31 -10.28 -10.51 -9.04
N LEU A 32 -9.18 -9.77 -8.82
CA LEU A 32 -9.22 -8.34 -8.49
C LEU A 32 -9.35 -7.48 -9.75
N THR A 33 -10.27 -6.53 -9.74
CA THR A 33 -10.29 -5.44 -10.72
C THR A 33 -9.16 -4.45 -10.43
N THR A 34 -8.85 -3.56 -11.39
CA THR A 34 -7.86 -2.49 -11.17
C THR A 34 -8.23 -1.60 -9.99
N VAL A 35 -9.49 -1.22 -9.86
CA VAL A 35 -9.97 -0.38 -8.75
C VAL A 35 -9.89 -1.13 -7.41
N GLU A 36 -10.24 -2.41 -7.40
CA GLU A 36 -10.08 -3.24 -6.20
C GLU A 36 -8.61 -3.38 -5.79
N SER A 37 -7.68 -3.46 -6.74
CA SER A 37 -6.25 -3.44 -6.47
C SER A 37 -5.82 -2.15 -5.79
N PHE A 38 -6.32 -0.99 -6.23
CA PHE A 38 -6.07 0.29 -5.57
C PHE A 38 -6.65 0.34 -4.15
N CYS A 39 -7.86 -0.20 -3.95
CA CYS A 39 -8.45 -0.32 -2.62
C CYS A 39 -7.60 -1.16 -1.67
N MET A 40 -7.06 -2.27 -2.15
CA MET A 40 -6.19 -3.13 -1.34
C MET A 40 -4.85 -2.47 -1.01
N GLU A 41 -4.24 -1.74 -1.95
CA GLU A 41 -3.03 -0.95 -1.69
C GLU A 41 -3.29 0.11 -0.60
N GLY A 42 -4.40 0.82 -0.66
CA GLY A 42 -4.80 1.77 0.37
C GLY A 42 -5.04 1.09 1.71
N ASN A 43 -5.73 -0.04 1.74
CA ASN A 43 -5.95 -0.81 2.97
C ASN A 43 -4.64 -1.29 3.61
N MET A 44 -3.71 -1.81 2.81
CA MET A 44 -2.39 -2.24 3.29
C MET A 44 -1.58 -1.06 3.84
N ALA A 45 -1.62 0.09 3.18
CA ALA A 45 -0.91 1.29 3.62
C ALA A 45 -1.43 1.80 4.97
N MET A 46 -2.73 1.68 5.22
CA MET A 46 -3.38 2.13 6.45
C MET A 46 -3.34 1.11 7.60
N GLY A 47 -2.91 -0.13 7.35
CA GLY A 47 -2.93 -1.23 8.31
C GLY A 47 -4.33 -1.87 8.41
N GLU A 48 -5.03 -1.65 9.51
CA GLU A 48 -6.40 -2.17 9.71
C GLU A 48 -7.39 -1.01 9.90
N PRO A 49 -7.70 -0.21 8.86
CA PRO A 49 -8.60 0.92 8.98
C PRO A 49 -10.05 0.48 9.18
N THR A 50 -10.87 1.36 9.76
CA THR A 50 -12.32 1.25 9.66
C THR A 50 -12.79 1.66 8.25
N ILE A 51 -14.04 1.35 7.88
CA ILE A 51 -14.61 1.79 6.60
C ILE A 51 -14.62 3.32 6.52
N ALA A 52 -14.91 4.01 7.62
CA ALA A 52 -14.91 5.47 7.64
C ALA A 52 -13.51 6.06 7.40
N GLU A 53 -12.49 5.51 8.06
CA GLU A 53 -11.09 5.91 7.85
C GLU A 53 -10.63 5.62 6.41
N PHE A 54 -10.94 4.44 5.89
CA PHE A 54 -10.65 4.05 4.51
C PHE A 54 -11.33 5.00 3.51
N SER A 55 -12.61 5.30 3.70
CA SER A 55 -13.39 6.21 2.87
C SER A 55 -12.75 7.61 2.81
N ARG A 56 -12.34 8.14 3.97
CA ARG A 56 -11.66 9.45 4.04
C ARG A 56 -10.31 9.46 3.32
N MET A 57 -9.48 8.45 3.57
CA MET A 57 -8.15 8.35 2.94
C MET A 57 -8.26 8.24 1.42
N MET A 58 -9.15 7.39 0.94
CA MET A 58 -9.35 7.16 -0.49
C MET A 58 -10.20 8.24 -1.17
N GLN A 59 -10.75 9.19 -0.40
CA GLN A 59 -11.60 10.27 -0.88
C GLN A 59 -12.81 9.78 -1.71
N ILE A 60 -13.46 8.75 -1.20
CA ILE A 60 -14.71 8.21 -1.77
C ILE A 60 -15.82 8.25 -0.71
N SER A 61 -17.08 8.18 -1.15
CA SER A 61 -18.19 8.13 -0.21
C SER A 61 -18.20 6.85 0.62
N THR A 62 -18.72 6.91 1.84
CA THR A 62 -18.84 5.74 2.71
C THR A 62 -19.65 4.61 2.08
N PRO A 63 -20.81 4.84 1.41
CA PRO A 63 -21.51 3.79 0.68
C PRO A 63 -20.70 3.16 -0.44
N ASN A 64 -19.93 3.95 -1.19
CA ASN A 64 -19.06 3.45 -2.24
C ASN A 64 -17.91 2.61 -1.67
N ALA A 65 -17.30 3.06 -0.57
CA ALA A 65 -16.30 2.29 0.17
C ALA A 65 -16.87 0.95 0.66
N ALA A 66 -18.04 0.98 1.28
CA ALA A 66 -18.70 -0.23 1.78
C ALA A 66 -19.00 -1.24 0.66
N TYR A 67 -19.44 -0.77 -0.50
CA TYR A 67 -19.68 -1.61 -1.67
C TYR A 67 -18.39 -2.29 -2.17
N LYS A 68 -17.32 -1.53 -2.33
CA LYS A 68 -16.02 -2.05 -2.79
C LYS A 68 -15.41 -3.03 -1.77
N ILE A 69 -15.46 -2.69 -0.49
CA ILE A 69 -14.98 -3.56 0.59
C ILE A 69 -15.83 -4.83 0.68
N GLY A 70 -17.15 -4.72 0.51
CA GLY A 70 -18.03 -5.89 0.48
C GLY A 70 -17.66 -6.88 -0.63
N SER A 71 -17.31 -6.41 -1.81
CA SER A 71 -16.80 -7.22 -2.90
C SER A 71 -15.48 -7.92 -2.53
N LEU A 72 -14.55 -7.19 -1.91
CA LEU A 72 -13.26 -7.74 -1.47
C LEU A 72 -13.39 -8.78 -0.37
N VAL A 73 -14.32 -8.57 0.57
CA VAL A 73 -14.66 -9.56 1.61
C VAL A 73 -15.22 -10.84 0.96
N LYS A 74 -16.15 -10.70 0.02
CA LYS A 74 -16.73 -11.83 -0.71
C LYS A 74 -15.69 -12.62 -1.51
N LYS A 75 -14.69 -11.95 -2.07
CA LYS A 75 -13.57 -12.56 -2.80
C LYS A 75 -12.50 -13.16 -1.89
N GLY A 76 -12.57 -12.93 -0.57
CA GLY A 76 -11.65 -13.47 0.42
C GLY A 76 -10.34 -12.70 0.58
N TYR A 77 -10.29 -11.43 0.17
CA TYR A 77 -9.10 -10.58 0.31
C TYR A 77 -9.09 -9.70 1.55
N VAL A 78 -10.26 -9.45 2.14
CA VAL A 78 -10.45 -8.66 3.36
C VAL A 78 -11.33 -9.41 4.33
N GLU A 79 -10.98 -9.32 5.62
CA GLU A 79 -11.81 -9.72 6.75
C GLU A 79 -12.28 -8.49 7.50
N LYS A 80 -13.53 -8.51 7.95
CA LYS A 80 -14.07 -7.52 8.88
C LYS A 80 -13.90 -8.01 10.30
N ILE A 81 -13.06 -7.32 11.06
CA ILE A 81 -12.82 -7.62 12.47
C ILE A 81 -13.53 -6.57 13.32
N GLN A 82 -14.44 -7.01 14.19
CA GLN A 82 -15.15 -6.10 15.09
C GLN A 82 -14.16 -5.32 15.96
N SER A 83 -14.31 -3.99 16.01
CA SER A 83 -13.48 -3.13 16.85
C SER A 83 -13.65 -3.47 18.34
N THR A 84 -12.55 -3.43 19.08
CA THR A 84 -12.56 -3.62 20.54
C THR A 84 -12.99 -2.36 21.29
N THR A 85 -12.92 -1.19 20.64
CA THR A 85 -13.24 0.12 21.22
C THR A 85 -14.68 0.56 20.92
N ASP A 86 -15.20 0.26 19.74
CA ASP A 86 -16.59 0.51 19.37
C ASP A 86 -17.17 -0.69 18.60
N ARG A 87 -18.11 -1.41 19.21
CA ARG A 87 -18.74 -2.60 18.61
C ARG A 87 -19.55 -2.33 17.35
N ARG A 88 -19.83 -1.07 17.03
CA ARG A 88 -20.52 -0.68 15.80
C ARG A 88 -19.56 -0.56 14.62
N GLU A 89 -18.26 -0.53 14.88
CA GLU A 89 -17.22 -0.39 13.88
C GLU A 89 -16.51 -1.72 13.64
N TYR A 90 -16.05 -1.88 12.40
CA TYR A 90 -15.22 -3.02 11.97
C TYR A 90 -13.93 -2.51 11.36
N ASN A 91 -12.82 -3.15 11.74
CA ASN A 91 -11.53 -2.94 11.12
C ASN A 91 -11.37 -3.87 9.91
N LEU A 92 -10.73 -3.37 8.88
CA LEU A 92 -10.54 -4.06 7.61
C LEU A 92 -9.15 -4.69 7.61
N ARG A 93 -9.08 -5.99 7.80
CA ARG A 93 -7.82 -6.75 7.83
C ARG A 93 -7.60 -7.43 6.48
N PRO A 94 -6.47 -7.16 5.78
CA PRO A 94 -6.07 -7.95 4.63
C PRO A 94 -5.86 -9.43 5.04
N THR A 95 -6.38 -10.34 4.23
CA THR A 95 -6.21 -11.78 4.47
C THR A 95 -4.84 -12.26 4.00
N GLN A 96 -4.42 -13.46 4.45
CA GLN A 96 -3.18 -14.09 3.98
C GLN A 96 -3.17 -14.25 2.46
N LYS A 97 -4.32 -14.53 1.84
CA LYS A 97 -4.48 -14.58 0.39
C LYS A 97 -4.03 -13.28 -0.30
N TYR A 98 -4.38 -12.11 0.27
CA TYR A 98 -3.91 -10.85 -0.26
C TYR A 98 -2.46 -10.55 0.11
N ILE A 99 -2.03 -10.87 1.31
CA ILE A 99 -0.64 -10.64 1.77
C ILE A 99 0.34 -11.38 0.87
N ASP A 100 0.09 -12.62 0.50
CA ASP A 100 0.93 -13.37 -0.43
C ASP A 100 1.00 -12.68 -1.81
N TYR A 101 -0.13 -12.15 -2.26
CA TYR A 101 -0.24 -11.38 -3.48
C TYR A 101 0.52 -10.03 -3.41
N TYR A 102 0.38 -9.31 -2.31
CA TYR A 102 1.06 -8.06 -2.03
C TYR A 102 2.58 -8.20 -1.98
N ASN A 103 3.09 -9.21 -1.29
CA ASN A 103 4.50 -9.46 -1.14
C ASN A 103 5.22 -9.66 -2.49
N ILE A 104 4.56 -10.27 -3.46
CA ILE A 104 5.10 -10.39 -4.83
C ILE A 104 5.27 -8.99 -5.46
N SER A 105 4.32 -8.09 -5.26
CA SER A 105 4.38 -6.72 -5.78
C SER A 105 5.45 -5.87 -5.09
N TYR A 106 5.59 -6.03 -3.77
CA TYR A 106 6.56 -5.28 -2.96
C TYR A 106 7.97 -5.86 -2.94
N SER A 107 8.15 -7.06 -3.44
CA SER A 107 9.48 -7.68 -3.57
C SER A 107 10.45 -6.83 -4.40
N TYR A 108 9.93 -6.07 -5.37
CA TYR A 108 10.74 -5.16 -6.17
C TYR A 108 11.30 -3.98 -5.36
N LEU A 109 10.50 -3.39 -4.47
CA LEU A 109 10.98 -2.35 -3.55
C LEU A 109 12.13 -2.88 -2.70
N HIS A 110 11.95 -4.05 -2.09
CA HIS A 110 12.99 -4.71 -1.32
C HIS A 110 14.25 -4.95 -2.15
N THR A 111 14.11 -5.47 -3.35
CA THR A 111 15.22 -5.69 -4.28
C THR A 111 16.00 -4.40 -4.57
N VAL A 112 15.29 -3.28 -4.81
CA VAL A 112 15.94 -1.99 -5.07
C VAL A 112 16.68 -1.48 -3.84
N VAL A 113 16.10 -1.64 -2.64
CA VAL A 113 16.76 -1.26 -1.38
C VAL A 113 18.01 -2.09 -1.12
N GLU A 114 17.97 -3.40 -1.34
CA GLU A 114 19.15 -4.26 -1.20
C GLU A 114 20.26 -3.86 -2.19
N ARG A 115 19.94 -3.59 -3.44
CA ARG A 115 20.89 -3.08 -4.43
C ARG A 115 21.48 -1.72 -4.04
N ALA A 116 20.68 -0.85 -3.40
CA ALA A 116 21.18 0.42 -2.87
C ALA A 116 22.19 0.19 -1.73
N ARG A 117 21.89 -0.73 -0.80
CA ARG A 117 22.82 -1.12 0.29
C ARG A 117 24.14 -1.70 -0.22
N GLU A 118 24.10 -2.46 -1.30
CA GLU A 118 25.32 -2.99 -1.94
C GLU A 118 26.13 -1.91 -2.67
N ARG A 119 25.45 -0.88 -3.20
CA ARG A 119 26.07 0.14 -4.04
C ARG A 119 26.58 1.35 -3.28
N PHE A 120 25.91 1.72 -2.19
CA PHE A 120 26.23 2.89 -1.39
C PHE A 120 26.95 2.53 -0.09
N SER A 121 27.69 3.47 0.46
CA SER A 121 28.26 3.31 1.79
C SER A 121 27.16 3.26 2.87
N PRO A 122 27.42 2.65 4.05
CA PRO A 122 26.49 2.68 5.16
C PRO A 122 26.09 4.10 5.57
N GLU A 123 27.00 5.05 5.48
CA GLU A 123 26.76 6.48 5.79
C GLU A 123 25.79 7.10 4.77
N ASP A 124 25.98 6.82 3.48
CA ASP A 124 25.07 7.31 2.43
C ASP A 124 23.69 6.68 2.54
N CYS A 125 23.62 5.39 2.89
CA CYS A 125 22.32 4.73 3.15
C CYS A 125 21.60 5.37 4.33
N ALA A 126 22.28 5.64 5.43
CA ALA A 126 21.70 6.30 6.60
C ALA A 126 21.24 7.73 6.26
N LYS A 127 22.02 8.44 5.45
CA LYS A 127 21.64 9.79 4.97
C LYS A 127 20.42 9.76 4.05
N LEU A 128 20.35 8.77 3.17
CA LEU A 128 19.19 8.58 2.29
C LEU A 128 17.93 8.24 3.11
N GLU A 129 18.04 7.39 4.12
CA GLU A 129 16.95 7.05 5.02
C GLU A 129 16.44 8.30 5.75
N GLU A 130 17.33 9.11 6.33
CA GLU A 130 16.99 10.38 6.98
C GLU A 130 16.22 11.31 6.03
N MET A 131 16.75 11.50 4.81
CA MET A 131 16.12 12.37 3.80
C MET A 131 14.73 11.85 3.38
N LEU A 132 14.58 10.56 3.15
CA LEU A 132 13.29 9.97 2.77
C LEU A 132 12.27 10.04 3.91
N THR A 133 12.73 9.89 5.15
CA THR A 133 11.88 10.06 6.34
C THR A 133 11.35 11.49 6.43
N ILE A 134 12.20 12.48 6.27
CA ILE A 134 11.79 13.89 6.23
C ILE A 134 10.81 14.16 5.08
N VAL A 135 11.09 13.63 3.89
CA VAL A 135 10.17 13.78 2.75
C VAL A 135 8.79 13.21 3.09
N SER A 136 8.74 12.02 3.66
CA SER A 136 7.47 11.35 4.00
C SER A 136 6.73 12.03 5.14
N GLU A 137 7.40 12.41 6.21
CA GLU A 137 6.76 12.91 7.44
C GLU A 137 6.46 14.42 7.39
N GLU A 138 7.29 15.21 6.73
CA GLU A 138 7.22 16.67 6.77
C GLU A 138 6.82 17.31 5.44
N LEU A 139 7.25 16.73 4.31
CA LEU A 139 7.06 17.34 3.00
C LEU A 139 5.89 16.76 2.20
N MET A 140 5.20 15.75 2.75
CA MET A 140 3.99 15.14 2.17
C MET A 140 2.85 15.11 3.21
N PRO A 141 2.46 16.27 3.79
CA PRO A 141 1.49 16.33 4.88
C PRO A 141 0.06 15.98 4.46
N GLU A 142 -0.20 15.89 3.15
CA GLU A 142 -1.53 15.55 2.62
C GLU A 142 -1.94 14.10 2.90
N LEU A 143 -0.97 13.22 3.13
CA LEU A 143 -1.18 11.80 3.37
C LEU A 143 -0.50 11.37 4.68
N ASP A 144 -1.28 11.28 5.74
CA ASP A 144 -0.81 10.79 7.03
C ASP A 144 -0.99 9.26 7.10
N LEU A 145 0.13 8.56 6.95
CA LEU A 145 0.15 7.10 7.08
C LEU A 145 0.42 6.70 8.54
N PRO A 146 -0.24 5.66 9.05
CA PRO A 146 0.04 5.16 10.39
C PRO A 146 1.51 4.74 10.49
N LYS A 147 2.18 5.19 11.56
CA LYS A 147 3.56 4.80 11.83
C LYS A 147 3.62 3.28 12.01
N LYS A 148 4.38 2.61 11.16
CA LYS A 148 4.69 1.19 11.36
C LYS A 148 5.59 1.10 12.59
N ASN A 149 5.15 0.37 13.60
CA ASN A 149 6.03 0.03 14.71
C ASN A 149 7.23 -0.68 14.12
N ALA A 150 8.44 -0.17 14.40
CA ALA A 150 9.67 -0.85 14.05
C ALA A 150 9.68 -2.17 14.82
N GLU A 151 9.56 -3.31 14.12
CA GLU A 151 9.89 -4.63 14.64
C GLU A 151 11.40 -4.84 14.61
#